data_099aae0b0f9e628a94648ab3ee5a745b
#
_entry.id   099aae0b0f9e628a94648ab3ee5a745b
#
_cell.length_a   1.000
_cell.length_b   1.000
_cell.length_c   1.000
_cell.angle_alpha   90.00
_cell.angle_beta   90.00
_cell.angle_gamma   90.00
#
_symmetry.space_group_name_H-M   'P 1'
#
loop_
_entity.id
_entity.type
_entity.pdbx_description
1 polymer ?
#
loop_
_entity_poly.entity_id
_entity_poly.type
_entity_poly.pdbx_seq_one_letter_code
_entity_poly.pdbx_strand_id
1 'polypeptide(L)'
;ALESTVALVMIAFGTLLLTNEHVTTELRHLAEMDSLTNVFNRRAYLTLLDKAISNAQRMRQVLPVLALDLDHFKKINDTWGHSGGDDVLRQFVALAQQCLRKEDVMGRLGGEEFAIFLPNADGQGAEAVARRLRALVHSQPLRADHHAIPVTVSIGVALCTRGDSAETVLKRADAAMYLAKQNGRNRVEVVASPVPI
;
A
#
# COMPACT_ATOMS: atom_id res chain seq x y z
N ALA A 1 3.21 43.65 -35.73
CA ALA A 1 2.42 43.95 -34.51
C ALA A 1 1.42 42.81 -34.19
N LEU A 2 0.55 42.41 -35.13
CA LEU A 2 -0.49 41.36 -34.89
C LEU A 2 0.13 40.00 -34.56
N GLU A 3 1.17 39.59 -35.31
CA GLU A 3 1.87 38.29 -35.10
C GLU A 3 2.56 38.21 -33.72
N SER A 4 3.15 39.31 -33.26
CA SER A 4 3.77 39.35 -31.93
C SER A 4 2.75 39.30 -30.80
N THR A 5 1.56 39.85 -30.99
CA THR A 5 0.49 39.81 -30.01
C THR A 5 -0.09 38.38 -29.93
N VAL A 6 -0.32 37.73 -31.07
CA VAL A 6 -0.77 36.32 -31.14
C VAL A 6 0.25 35.39 -30.48
N ALA A 7 1.53 35.53 -30.78
CA ALA A 7 2.59 34.72 -30.15
C ALA A 7 2.61 34.88 -28.62
N LEU A 8 2.47 36.15 -28.13
CA LEU A 8 2.44 36.42 -26.69
C LEU A 8 1.22 35.77 -26.00
N VAL A 9 0.04 35.85 -26.63
CA VAL A 9 -1.18 35.21 -26.11
C VAL A 9 -1.00 33.65 -26.11
N MET A 10 -0.44 33.07 -27.14
CA MET A 10 -0.20 31.62 -27.19
C MET A 10 0.79 31.16 -26.12
N ILE A 11 1.86 31.93 -25.89
CA ILE A 11 2.82 31.63 -24.82
C ILE A 11 2.14 31.75 -23.45
N ALA A 12 1.39 32.82 -23.20
CA ALA A 12 0.69 33.04 -21.95
C ALA A 12 -0.36 31.94 -21.68
N PHE A 13 -1.10 31.52 -22.71
CA PHE A 13 -2.07 30.42 -22.59
C PHE A 13 -1.37 29.09 -22.35
N GLY A 14 -0.27 28.80 -23.05
CA GLY A 14 0.52 27.59 -22.84
C GLY A 14 1.12 27.50 -21.43
N THR A 15 1.67 28.61 -20.92
CA THR A 15 2.18 28.65 -19.53
C THR A 15 1.07 28.48 -18.50
N LEU A 16 -0.10 29.06 -18.74
CA LEU A 16 -1.26 28.91 -17.85
C LEU A 16 -1.74 27.45 -17.80
N LEU A 17 -1.82 26.77 -18.94
CA LEU A 17 -2.19 25.35 -19.00
C LEU A 17 -1.19 24.47 -18.25
N LEU A 18 0.11 24.65 -18.50
CA LEU A 18 1.16 23.89 -17.82
C LEU A 18 1.15 24.12 -16.30
N THR A 19 0.94 25.38 -15.87
CA THR A 19 0.84 25.70 -14.43
C THR A 19 -0.40 25.05 -13.81
N ASN A 20 -1.53 25.08 -14.51
CA ASN A 20 -2.77 24.47 -14.01
C ASN A 20 -2.65 22.93 -13.90
N GLU A 21 -2.03 22.27 -14.88
CA GLU A 21 -1.76 20.82 -14.80
C GLU A 21 -0.83 20.47 -13.64
N HIS A 22 0.23 21.26 -13.43
CA HIS A 22 1.17 21.04 -12.33
C HIS A 22 0.48 21.19 -10.97
N VAL A 23 -0.24 22.27 -10.75
CA VAL A 23 -1.00 22.51 -9.51
C VAL A 23 -2.04 21.42 -9.27
N THR A 24 -2.76 21.00 -10.31
CA THR A 24 -3.76 19.93 -10.19
C THR A 24 -3.12 18.59 -9.83
N THR A 25 -1.95 18.28 -10.37
CA THR A 25 -1.20 17.05 -10.08
C THR A 25 -0.68 17.07 -8.63
N GLU A 26 -0.13 18.19 -8.16
CA GLU A 26 0.30 18.34 -6.77
C GLU A 26 -0.86 18.23 -5.79
N LEU A 27 -1.99 18.89 -6.08
CA LEU A 27 -3.19 18.78 -5.25
C LEU A 27 -3.73 17.35 -5.18
N ARG A 28 -3.69 16.61 -6.29
CA ARG A 28 -4.05 15.19 -6.30
C ARG A 28 -3.08 14.37 -5.45
N HIS A 29 -1.79 14.57 -5.62
CA HIS A 29 -0.77 13.87 -4.84
C HIS A 29 -0.99 14.09 -3.33
N LEU A 30 -1.18 15.34 -2.90
CA LEU A 30 -1.48 15.68 -1.51
C LEU A 30 -2.81 15.08 -1.01
N ALA A 31 -3.78 14.89 -1.90
CA ALA A 31 -5.09 14.31 -1.55
C ALA A 31 -5.09 12.77 -1.52
N GLU A 32 -4.16 12.10 -2.22
CA GLU A 32 -4.16 10.65 -2.44
C GLU A 32 -3.07 9.92 -1.66
N MET A 33 -1.99 10.61 -1.29
CA MET A 33 -0.86 9.97 -0.60
C MET A 33 -0.92 10.18 0.93
N ASP A 34 -0.36 9.23 1.66
CA ASP A 34 -0.07 9.37 3.09
C ASP A 34 1.17 10.26 3.27
N SER A 35 1.04 11.34 4.03
CA SER A 35 2.09 12.37 4.18
C SER A 35 3.36 11.87 4.88
N LEU A 36 3.27 10.78 5.66
CA LEU A 36 4.41 10.22 6.37
C LEU A 36 5.20 9.23 5.50
N THR A 37 4.48 8.35 4.82
CA THR A 37 5.07 7.16 4.18
C THR A 37 5.09 7.23 2.66
N ASN A 38 4.39 8.21 2.08
CA ASN A 38 4.30 8.41 0.63
C ASN A 38 3.80 7.19 -0.16
N VAL A 39 2.98 6.35 0.47
CA VAL A 39 2.12 5.36 -0.19
C VAL A 39 0.70 5.91 -0.25
N PHE A 40 -0.21 5.25 -0.96
CA PHE A 40 -1.60 5.71 -1.01
C PHE A 40 -2.22 5.78 0.39
N ASN A 41 -2.96 6.85 0.66
CA ASN A 41 -3.77 6.92 1.87
C ASN A 41 -4.98 5.97 1.76
N ARG A 42 -5.67 5.74 2.89
CA ARG A 42 -6.81 4.82 2.96
C ARG A 42 -7.85 5.07 1.87
N ARG A 43 -8.24 6.34 1.65
CA ARG A 43 -9.29 6.69 0.68
C ARG A 43 -8.88 6.36 -0.75
N ALA A 44 -7.68 6.76 -1.14
CA ALA A 44 -7.17 6.51 -2.48
C ALA A 44 -6.97 5.02 -2.72
N TYR A 45 -6.40 4.30 -1.74
CA TYR A 45 -6.21 2.85 -1.82
C TYR A 45 -7.53 2.11 -2.06
N LEU A 46 -8.58 2.41 -1.29
CA LEU A 46 -9.91 1.79 -1.46
C LEU A 46 -10.50 2.06 -2.85
N THR A 47 -10.38 3.29 -3.34
CA THR A 47 -10.84 3.65 -4.69
C THR A 47 -10.10 2.88 -5.79
N LEU A 48 -8.78 2.72 -5.63
CA LEU A 48 -7.96 1.95 -6.59
C LEU A 48 -8.28 0.45 -6.50
N LEU A 49 -8.48 -0.08 -5.31
CA LEU A 49 -8.84 -1.48 -5.11
C LEU A 49 -10.20 -1.81 -5.74
N ASP A 50 -11.23 -0.97 -5.57
CA ASP A 50 -12.54 -1.19 -6.22
C ASP A 50 -12.45 -1.19 -7.74
N LYS A 51 -11.63 -0.30 -8.31
CA LYS A 51 -11.34 -0.30 -9.76
C LYS A 51 -10.61 -1.58 -10.19
N ALA A 52 -9.63 -2.02 -9.41
CA ALA A 52 -8.87 -3.24 -9.69
C ALA A 52 -9.75 -4.49 -9.61
N ILE A 53 -10.66 -4.58 -8.62
CA ILE A 53 -11.65 -5.65 -8.48
C ILE A 53 -12.56 -5.70 -9.70
N SER A 54 -13.13 -4.54 -10.09
CA SER A 54 -14.02 -4.46 -11.26
C SER A 54 -13.31 -4.91 -12.54
N ASN A 55 -12.03 -4.57 -12.69
CA ASN A 55 -11.22 -4.99 -13.83
C ASN A 55 -10.93 -6.50 -13.79
N ALA A 56 -10.50 -7.03 -12.64
CA ALA A 56 -10.22 -8.45 -12.44
C ALA A 56 -11.45 -9.31 -12.72
N GLN A 57 -12.63 -8.91 -12.23
CA GLN A 57 -13.90 -9.59 -12.48
C GLN A 57 -14.24 -9.64 -13.99
N ARG A 58 -14.06 -8.52 -14.70
CA ARG A 58 -14.27 -8.45 -16.15
C ARG A 58 -13.31 -9.34 -16.93
N MET A 59 -12.04 -9.38 -16.52
CA MET A 59 -10.99 -10.16 -17.16
C MET A 59 -10.94 -11.61 -16.68
N ARG A 60 -11.77 -12.00 -15.71
CA ARG A 60 -11.75 -13.31 -15.03
C ARG A 60 -10.36 -13.64 -14.47
N GLN A 61 -9.72 -12.64 -13.87
CA GLN A 61 -8.40 -12.77 -13.27
C GLN A 61 -8.50 -12.75 -11.74
N VAL A 62 -7.63 -13.47 -11.09
CA VAL A 62 -7.49 -13.44 -9.64
C VAL A 62 -6.87 -12.10 -9.24
N LEU A 63 -7.36 -11.50 -8.16
CA LEU A 63 -6.77 -10.32 -7.54
C LEU A 63 -6.50 -10.61 -6.05
N PRO A 64 -5.26 -10.87 -5.69
CA PRO A 64 -4.87 -11.02 -4.28
C PRO A 64 -4.82 -9.68 -3.57
N VAL A 65 -5.24 -9.69 -2.31
CA VAL A 65 -5.17 -8.56 -1.37
C VAL A 65 -4.48 -9.03 -0.09
N LEU A 66 -3.51 -8.26 0.36
CA LEU A 66 -2.75 -8.48 1.58
C LEU A 66 -3.12 -7.40 2.60
N ALA A 67 -3.38 -7.79 3.83
CA ALA A 67 -3.41 -6.89 4.99
C ALA A 67 -2.16 -7.12 5.84
N LEU A 68 -1.52 -6.03 6.28
CA LEU A 68 -0.24 -6.06 6.98
C LEU A 68 -0.32 -5.19 8.23
N ASP A 69 0.32 -5.63 9.29
CA ASP A 69 0.44 -4.86 10.53
C ASP A 69 1.81 -5.12 11.17
N LEU A 70 2.48 -4.04 11.57
CA LEU A 70 3.78 -4.14 12.23
C LEU A 70 3.60 -4.64 13.67
N ASP A 71 4.20 -5.77 13.97
CA ASP A 71 4.09 -6.40 15.28
C ASP A 71 4.70 -5.51 16.38
N HIS A 72 3.94 -5.36 17.46
CA HIS A 72 4.37 -4.62 18.65
C HIS A 72 4.73 -3.13 18.40
N PHE A 73 4.16 -2.50 17.37
CA PHE A 73 4.47 -1.11 17.01
C PHE A 73 4.20 -0.12 18.14
N LYS A 74 3.17 -0.34 18.95
CA LYS A 74 2.93 0.46 20.14
C LYS A 74 4.14 0.47 21.08
N LYS A 75 4.80 -0.68 21.29
CA LYS A 75 6.00 -0.76 22.14
C LYS A 75 7.18 0.06 21.56
N ILE A 76 7.27 0.15 20.23
CA ILE A 76 8.26 0.99 19.57
C ILE A 76 7.98 2.46 19.88
N ASN A 77 6.73 2.91 19.75
CA ASN A 77 6.34 4.27 20.11
C ASN A 77 6.56 4.57 21.60
N ASP A 78 6.21 3.64 22.47
CA ASP A 78 6.37 3.80 23.91
C ASP A 78 7.86 3.90 24.31
N THR A 79 8.78 3.28 23.56
CA THR A 79 10.21 3.24 23.84
C THR A 79 10.97 4.38 23.16
N TRP A 80 10.66 4.69 21.90
CA TRP A 80 11.42 5.60 21.03
C TRP A 80 10.64 6.86 20.64
N GLY A 81 9.46 7.04 21.23
CA GLY A 81 8.56 8.14 20.89
C GLY A 81 7.92 7.98 19.50
N HIS A 82 6.99 8.88 19.18
CA HIS A 82 6.32 8.87 17.89
C HIS A 82 7.28 9.13 16.72
N SER A 83 8.32 9.95 16.92
CA SER A 83 9.34 10.20 15.89
C SER A 83 10.07 8.91 15.49
N GLY A 84 10.46 8.08 16.49
CA GLY A 84 11.09 6.78 16.24
C GLY A 84 10.14 5.80 15.53
N GLY A 85 8.85 5.80 15.90
CA GLY A 85 7.84 5.04 15.19
C GLY A 85 7.65 5.50 13.74
N ASP A 86 7.67 6.79 13.50
CA ASP A 86 7.59 7.38 12.15
C ASP A 86 8.77 6.95 11.27
N ASP A 87 9.98 6.93 11.82
CA ASP A 87 11.16 6.44 11.11
C ASP A 87 11.06 4.96 10.76
N VAL A 88 10.52 4.15 11.67
CA VAL A 88 10.25 2.73 11.43
C VAL A 88 9.23 2.54 10.31
N LEU A 89 8.15 3.32 10.29
CA LEU A 89 7.12 3.23 9.23
C LEU A 89 7.68 3.60 7.84
N ARG A 90 8.50 4.66 7.74
CA ARG A 90 9.15 5.03 6.47
C ARG A 90 10.08 3.94 5.95
N GLN A 91 10.90 3.37 6.83
CA GLN A 91 11.82 2.30 6.46
C GLN A 91 11.09 1.01 6.11
N PHE A 92 10.01 0.65 6.83
CA PHE A 92 9.16 -0.48 6.50
C PHE A 92 8.61 -0.36 5.08
N VAL A 93 8.08 0.81 4.70
CA VAL A 93 7.57 1.04 3.34
C VAL A 93 8.69 0.91 2.31
N ALA A 94 9.89 1.44 2.58
CA ALA A 94 11.03 1.31 1.69
C ALA A 94 11.46 -0.17 1.48
N LEU A 95 11.38 -1.01 2.52
CA LEU A 95 11.58 -2.45 2.39
C LEU A 95 10.46 -3.14 1.61
N ALA A 96 9.21 -2.77 1.89
CA ALA A 96 8.06 -3.35 1.19
C ALA A 96 8.14 -3.08 -0.32
N GLN A 97 8.49 -1.87 -0.71
CA GLN A 97 8.65 -1.49 -2.12
C GLN A 97 9.70 -2.31 -2.87
N GLN A 98 10.74 -2.84 -2.20
CA GLN A 98 11.71 -3.75 -2.81
C GLN A 98 11.09 -5.12 -3.17
N CYS A 99 9.98 -5.48 -2.55
CA CYS A 99 9.25 -6.70 -2.81
C CYS A 99 8.12 -6.52 -3.84
N LEU A 100 7.79 -5.29 -4.22
CA LEU A 100 6.66 -4.96 -5.06
C LEU A 100 7.10 -4.62 -6.48
N ARG A 101 6.24 -4.92 -7.45
CA ARG A 101 6.37 -4.50 -8.83
C ARG A 101 5.75 -3.11 -9.02
N LYS A 102 5.99 -2.51 -10.18
CA LYS A 102 5.45 -1.18 -10.51
C LYS A 102 3.91 -1.13 -10.52
N GLU A 103 3.28 -2.23 -10.90
CA GLU A 103 1.83 -2.39 -10.97
C GLU A 103 1.19 -2.74 -9.61
N ASP A 104 1.98 -3.18 -8.63
CA ASP A 104 1.49 -3.49 -7.29
C ASP A 104 1.18 -2.20 -6.54
N VAL A 105 0.09 -2.19 -5.81
CA VAL A 105 -0.39 -0.99 -5.13
C VAL A 105 -0.37 -1.21 -3.62
N MET A 106 0.32 -0.32 -2.92
CA MET A 106 0.40 -0.29 -1.46
C MET A 106 -0.29 0.96 -0.91
N GLY A 107 -1.05 0.79 0.16
CA GLY A 107 -1.68 1.88 0.89
C GLY A 107 -1.51 1.72 2.39
N ARG A 108 -1.54 2.86 3.10
CA ARG A 108 -1.59 2.92 4.56
C ARG A 108 -3.04 3.10 4.98
N LEU A 109 -3.57 2.17 5.77
CA LEU A 109 -4.96 2.18 6.21
C LEU A 109 -5.16 2.95 7.52
N GLY A 110 -4.12 3.02 8.35
CA GLY A 110 -4.11 3.75 9.62
C GLY A 110 -2.94 3.28 10.47
N GLY A 111 -2.44 4.11 11.39
CA GLY A 111 -1.40 3.73 12.34
C GLY A 111 -0.25 2.93 11.71
N GLU A 112 -0.13 1.67 12.11
CA GLU A 112 0.83 0.67 11.62
C GLU A 112 0.23 -0.31 10.61
N GLU A 113 -0.99 -0.06 10.14
CA GLU A 113 -1.72 -0.95 9.23
C GLU A 113 -1.54 -0.53 7.78
N PHE A 114 -1.18 -1.49 6.95
CA PHE A 114 -1.00 -1.34 5.51
C PHE A 114 -1.80 -2.38 4.75
N ALA A 115 -2.07 -2.09 3.49
CA ALA A 115 -2.64 -3.07 2.57
C ALA A 115 -1.94 -3.01 1.22
N ILE A 116 -1.90 -4.16 0.53
CA ILE A 116 -1.32 -4.29 -0.80
C ILE A 116 -2.30 -5.09 -1.65
N PHE A 117 -2.51 -4.70 -2.90
CA PHE A 117 -3.10 -5.60 -3.88
C PHE A 117 -2.14 -5.82 -5.05
N LEU A 118 -2.18 -7.04 -5.59
CA LEU A 118 -1.22 -7.52 -6.58
C LEU A 118 -1.93 -7.87 -7.89
N PRO A 119 -2.08 -6.92 -8.83
CA PRO A 119 -2.57 -7.22 -10.16
C PRO A 119 -1.65 -8.24 -10.85
N ASN A 120 -2.23 -9.14 -11.63
CA ASN A 120 -1.47 -10.16 -12.38
C ASN A 120 -0.70 -11.19 -11.52
N ALA A 121 -1.03 -11.34 -10.25
CA ALA A 121 -0.55 -12.41 -9.39
C ALA A 121 -1.67 -13.43 -9.13
N ASP A 122 -1.29 -14.69 -9.00
CA ASP A 122 -2.17 -15.73 -8.47
C ASP A 122 -1.99 -15.88 -6.95
N GLY A 123 -2.70 -16.82 -6.34
CA GLY A 123 -2.63 -17.05 -4.90
C GLY A 123 -1.24 -17.47 -4.43
N GLN A 124 -0.53 -18.29 -5.21
CA GLN A 124 0.84 -18.73 -4.89
C GLN A 124 1.84 -17.59 -5.01
N GLY A 125 1.72 -16.80 -6.07
CA GLY A 125 2.52 -15.59 -6.27
C GLY A 125 2.32 -14.57 -5.15
N ALA A 126 1.08 -14.38 -4.70
CA ALA A 126 0.77 -13.49 -3.58
C ALA A 126 1.37 -13.98 -2.26
N GLU A 127 1.26 -15.27 -1.97
CA GLU A 127 1.87 -15.88 -0.79
C GLU A 127 3.40 -15.77 -0.84
N ALA A 128 4.02 -15.97 -1.99
CA ALA A 128 5.46 -15.81 -2.17
C ALA A 128 5.92 -14.37 -1.91
N VAL A 129 5.17 -13.36 -2.40
CA VAL A 129 5.45 -11.94 -2.12
C VAL A 129 5.31 -11.66 -0.62
N ALA A 130 4.23 -12.12 0.01
CA ALA A 130 3.99 -11.93 1.44
C ALA A 130 5.11 -12.57 2.29
N ARG A 131 5.52 -13.80 2.00
CA ARG A 131 6.60 -14.50 2.70
C ARG A 131 7.95 -13.81 2.51
N ARG A 132 8.25 -13.33 1.30
CA ARG A 132 9.46 -12.57 1.00
C ARG A 132 9.50 -11.26 1.79
N LEU A 133 8.41 -10.51 1.80
CA LEU A 133 8.30 -9.27 2.56
C LEU A 133 8.49 -9.51 4.06
N ARG A 134 7.78 -10.50 4.64
CA ARG A 134 7.94 -10.87 6.03
C ARG A 134 9.39 -11.24 6.35
N ALA A 135 10.04 -12.05 5.50
CA ALA A 135 11.43 -12.46 5.71
C ALA A 135 12.40 -11.28 5.63
N LEU A 136 12.19 -10.36 4.68
CA LEU A 136 13.00 -9.16 4.51
C LEU A 136 12.91 -8.25 5.74
N VAL A 137 11.70 -7.96 6.22
CA VAL A 137 11.47 -7.14 7.42
C VAL A 137 12.12 -7.79 8.66
N HIS A 138 11.97 -9.10 8.82
CA HIS A 138 12.57 -9.81 9.95
C HIS A 138 14.11 -9.83 9.92
N SER A 139 14.72 -9.89 8.74
CA SER A 139 16.17 -10.00 8.58
C SER A 139 16.90 -8.66 8.65
N GLN A 140 16.19 -7.55 8.47
CA GLN A 140 16.78 -6.21 8.43
C GLN A 140 16.23 -5.35 9.58
N PRO A 141 16.98 -5.18 10.69
CA PRO A 141 16.56 -4.28 11.76
C PRO A 141 16.35 -2.87 11.24
N LEU A 142 15.20 -2.28 11.57
CA LEU A 142 14.90 -0.89 11.25
C LEU A 142 15.57 0.03 12.28
N ARG A 143 15.64 1.32 12.01
CA ARG A 143 16.38 2.25 12.86
C ARG A 143 15.46 3.34 13.43
N ALA A 144 15.62 3.62 14.72
CA ALA A 144 15.13 4.84 15.34
C ALA A 144 16.27 5.44 16.18
N ASP A 145 16.54 6.72 16.05
CA ASP A 145 17.61 7.44 16.76
C ASP A 145 18.97 6.69 16.75
N HIS A 146 19.37 6.19 15.58
CA HIS A 146 20.58 5.38 15.37
C HIS A 146 20.59 3.98 16.00
N HIS A 147 19.54 3.56 16.73
CA HIS A 147 19.41 2.22 17.30
C HIS A 147 18.75 1.27 16.30
N ALA A 148 19.29 0.06 16.22
CA ALA A 148 18.72 -1.02 15.43
C ALA A 148 17.55 -1.66 16.20
N ILE A 149 16.36 -1.60 15.64
CA ILE A 149 15.13 -2.13 16.24
C ILE A 149 14.70 -3.36 15.43
N PRO A 150 14.65 -4.54 16.05
CA PRO A 150 14.07 -5.71 15.40
C PRO A 150 12.56 -5.49 15.26
N VAL A 151 12.07 -5.52 14.03
CA VAL A 151 10.65 -5.38 13.71
C VAL A 151 10.19 -6.62 12.96
N THR A 152 8.98 -7.06 13.22
CA THR A 152 8.32 -8.11 12.46
C THR A 152 6.96 -7.63 11.95
N VAL A 153 6.40 -8.37 11.00
CA VAL A 153 5.12 -8.04 10.40
C VAL A 153 4.24 -9.28 10.32
N SER A 154 2.98 -9.14 10.71
CA SER A 154 1.93 -10.13 10.49
C SER A 154 1.18 -9.81 9.22
N ILE A 155 0.98 -10.80 8.36
CA ILE A 155 0.39 -10.61 7.03
C ILE A 155 -0.75 -11.60 6.84
N GLY A 156 -1.91 -11.09 6.42
CA GLY A 156 -3.04 -11.88 5.97
C GLY A 156 -3.23 -11.75 4.46
N VAL A 157 -3.48 -12.84 3.78
CA VAL A 157 -3.71 -12.88 2.33
C VAL A 157 -5.11 -13.38 2.04
N ALA A 158 -5.85 -12.65 1.21
CA ALA A 158 -7.16 -13.06 0.68
C ALA A 158 -7.21 -12.88 -0.83
N LEU A 159 -7.90 -13.77 -1.52
CA LEU A 159 -8.17 -13.65 -2.95
C LEU A 159 -9.55 -13.03 -3.16
N CYS A 160 -9.67 -12.10 -4.10
CA CYS A 160 -10.98 -11.59 -4.50
C CYS A 160 -11.84 -12.69 -5.08
N THR A 161 -13.12 -12.68 -4.72
CA THR A 161 -14.14 -13.57 -5.24
C THR A 161 -15.22 -12.77 -5.98
N ARG A 162 -16.05 -13.46 -6.72
CA ARG A 162 -17.14 -12.82 -7.45
C ARG A 162 -18.09 -12.11 -6.49
N GLY A 163 -18.37 -10.84 -6.75
CA GLY A 163 -19.24 -9.99 -5.94
C GLY A 163 -18.54 -9.30 -4.77
N ASP A 164 -17.22 -9.45 -4.63
CA ASP A 164 -16.48 -8.67 -3.63
C ASP A 164 -16.44 -7.18 -3.96
N SER A 165 -16.45 -6.38 -2.90
CA SER A 165 -16.02 -4.99 -2.86
C SER A 165 -14.64 -4.89 -2.19
N ALA A 166 -14.01 -3.72 -2.27
CA ALA A 166 -12.76 -3.46 -1.54
C ALA A 166 -12.92 -3.76 -0.04
N GLU A 167 -14.05 -3.39 0.54
CA GLU A 167 -14.31 -3.60 1.96
C GLU A 167 -14.42 -5.09 2.33
N THR A 168 -15.10 -5.90 1.52
CA THR A 168 -15.32 -7.32 1.82
C THR A 168 -14.04 -8.13 1.70
N VAL A 169 -13.22 -7.91 0.67
CA VAL A 169 -11.94 -8.62 0.52
C VAL A 169 -10.93 -8.18 1.59
N LEU A 170 -10.90 -6.89 1.93
CA LEU A 170 -10.04 -6.40 3.01
C LEU A 170 -10.41 -7.00 4.36
N LYS A 171 -11.70 -7.11 4.69
CA LYS A 171 -12.14 -7.80 5.92
C LYS A 171 -11.63 -9.24 6.00
N ARG A 172 -11.60 -9.96 4.87
CA ARG A 172 -11.04 -11.34 4.86
C ARG A 172 -9.51 -11.34 5.02
N ALA A 173 -8.81 -10.43 4.37
CA ALA A 173 -7.37 -10.29 4.54
C ALA A 173 -7.02 -9.89 5.98
N ASP A 174 -7.79 -8.99 6.58
CA ASP A 174 -7.65 -8.57 7.98
C ASP A 174 -7.90 -9.72 8.96
N ALA A 175 -8.94 -10.53 8.72
CA ALA A 175 -9.19 -11.74 9.53
C ALA A 175 -8.01 -12.73 9.47
N ALA A 176 -7.39 -12.91 8.29
CA ALA A 176 -6.18 -13.73 8.16
C ALA A 176 -5.00 -13.10 8.91
N MET A 177 -4.80 -11.80 8.81
CA MET A 177 -3.75 -11.08 9.54
C MET A 177 -3.95 -11.20 11.06
N TYR A 178 -5.18 -11.13 11.53
CA TYR A 178 -5.50 -11.34 12.93
C TYR A 178 -5.15 -12.77 13.40
N LEU A 179 -5.41 -13.79 12.59
CA LEU A 179 -4.95 -15.17 12.85
C LEU A 179 -3.43 -15.24 12.90
N ALA A 180 -2.72 -14.53 12.01
CA ALA A 180 -1.27 -14.46 12.06
C ALA A 180 -0.77 -13.90 13.39
N LYS A 181 -1.43 -12.85 13.91
CA LYS A 181 -1.12 -12.29 15.24
C LYS A 181 -1.41 -13.27 16.37
N GLN A 182 -2.55 -13.98 16.34
CA GLN A 182 -2.91 -14.99 17.36
C GLN A 182 -1.95 -16.19 17.35
N ASN A 183 -1.54 -16.64 16.18
CA ASN A 183 -0.66 -17.80 16.01
C ASN A 183 0.83 -17.52 16.30
N GLY A 184 1.17 -16.36 16.88
CA GLY A 184 2.52 -16.04 17.34
C GLY A 184 3.24 -14.97 16.52
N ARG A 185 2.52 -14.22 15.67
CA ARG A 185 3.05 -13.10 14.88
C ARG A 185 4.15 -13.50 13.89
N ASN A 186 4.77 -12.52 13.22
CA ASN A 186 5.87 -12.74 12.28
C ASN A 186 5.58 -13.85 11.27
N ARG A 187 4.39 -13.85 10.69
CA ARG A 187 3.94 -14.90 9.77
C ARG A 187 2.94 -14.41 8.73
N VAL A 188 2.71 -15.28 7.78
CA VAL A 188 1.70 -15.12 6.74
C VAL A 188 0.62 -16.16 6.97
N GLU A 189 -0.63 -15.72 6.99
CA GLU A 189 -1.81 -16.59 6.96
C GLU A 189 -2.62 -16.30 5.70
N VAL A 190 -3.10 -17.36 5.07
CA VAL A 190 -3.88 -17.27 3.83
C VAL A 190 -5.28 -17.77 4.08
N VAL A 191 -6.30 -16.94 3.82
CA VAL A 191 -7.67 -17.43 3.83
C VAL A 191 -7.97 -18.16 2.54
N ALA A 192 -8.32 -19.43 2.65
CA ALA A 192 -8.81 -20.21 1.52
C ALA A 192 -10.08 -19.55 0.96
N SER A 193 -10.03 -19.15 -0.30
CA SER A 193 -11.18 -18.57 -1.00
C SER A 193 -12.17 -19.68 -1.36
N PRO A 194 -13.45 -19.54 -1.06
CA PRO A 194 -14.40 -20.61 -1.37
C PRO A 194 -14.58 -20.87 -2.88
N VAL A 195 -14.40 -19.90 -3.74
CA VAL A 195 -14.35 -20.06 -5.22
C VAL A 195 -13.65 -18.84 -5.83
N PRO A 196 -12.58 -18.99 -6.64
CA PRO A 196 -11.99 -17.88 -7.40
C PRO A 196 -12.98 -17.34 -8.46
N ILE A 197 -12.72 -16.13 -8.92
CA ILE A 197 -13.45 -15.41 -9.98
C ILE A 197 -13.48 -16.23 -11.28
#